data_db0f3577fe60071d2f653f6fdbe7c387
#
_entry.id   db0f3577fe60071d2f653f6fdbe7c387
#
_cell.length_a   1.000
_cell.length_b   1.000
_cell.length_c   1.000
_cell.angle_alpha   90.00
_cell.angle_beta   90.00
_cell.angle_gamma   90.00
#
_symmetry.space_group_name_H-M   'P 1'
#
loop_
_entity.id
_entity.type
_entity.pdbx_description
1 polymer ?
#
loop_
_entity_poly.entity_id
_entity_poly.type
_entity_poly.pdbx_seq_one_letter_code
_entity_poly.pdbx_strand_id
1 'polypeptide(L)'
;MSWRVAVSSQTEPKKRQSKTPRKPKDSVLEQKSPAEFFAENKNIAGFDNPGKCLYTTVRELVENSLDSTESISELPVIEITIEDIEKSKFNSMIGLIDRDRVDEALYDDYETAKAREKRLAKEARAQEIQAKNASVGKKVKEPPASKTMKSRGEASFYKVTCKDNGKGMPHDDIPNMFGRVLSGTKYGLKQTRGKFGLGAKMALIWSKMSTGLPIEISSSMKSQNYISFCRLDIDIHRNIPHVHLHEKRDNKDRWHGAEIQVVIEGNWTTYRSKILHYMRQMAVITPYAEFLFKFVSDASE
;
A
#
# COMPACT_ATOMS: atom_id res chain seq x y z
N MET A 1 -0.13 71.24 -52.36
CA MET A 1 0.11 70.82 -50.99
C MET A 1 0.28 69.34 -50.98
N SER A 2 1.52 68.89 -50.74
CA SER A 2 1.96 67.50 -50.86
C SER A 2 2.00 66.84 -49.48
N TRP A 3 1.31 65.72 -49.31
CA TRP A 3 1.45 64.89 -48.12
C TRP A 3 2.06 63.51 -48.52
N ARG A 4 3.24 63.24 -47.99
CA ARG A 4 3.91 61.92 -48.13
C ARG A 4 3.37 60.98 -47.06
N VAL A 5 2.96 59.80 -47.51
CA VAL A 5 2.60 58.69 -46.64
C VAL A 5 3.84 57.78 -46.45
N ALA A 6 4.20 57.53 -45.21
CA ALA A 6 5.30 56.64 -44.85
C ALA A 6 4.92 55.16 -45.03
N VAL A 7 5.79 54.38 -45.66
CA VAL A 7 5.65 52.95 -45.89
C VAL A 7 6.14 52.24 -44.63
N SER A 8 5.26 51.51 -43.97
CA SER A 8 5.62 50.60 -42.88
C SER A 8 6.06 49.27 -43.43
N SER A 9 7.20 48.81 -42.96
CA SER A 9 7.82 47.51 -43.30
C SER A 9 6.92 46.35 -42.89
N GLN A 10 6.60 45.50 -43.87
CA GLN A 10 5.90 44.23 -43.64
C GLN A 10 6.85 43.22 -43.05
N THR A 11 6.58 42.77 -41.84
CA THR A 11 7.19 41.58 -41.26
C THR A 11 6.46 40.31 -41.76
N GLU A 12 7.17 39.45 -42.46
CA GLU A 12 6.65 38.19 -42.96
C GLU A 12 6.20 37.28 -41.78
N PRO A 13 5.08 36.57 -41.90
CA PRO A 13 4.63 35.63 -40.88
C PRO A 13 5.45 34.35 -40.98
N LYS A 14 6.12 33.97 -39.86
CA LYS A 14 6.76 32.67 -39.71
C LYS A 14 5.77 31.54 -39.98
N LYS A 15 6.00 30.74 -41.02
CA LYS A 15 5.24 29.52 -41.32
C LYS A 15 5.26 28.60 -40.10
N ARG A 16 4.09 28.38 -39.48
CA ARG A 16 3.82 27.32 -38.54
C ARG A 16 4.02 25.99 -39.28
N GLN A 17 5.03 25.21 -38.86
CA GLN A 17 5.17 23.83 -39.29
C GLN A 17 3.90 23.07 -38.90
N SER A 18 3.16 22.59 -39.89
CA SER A 18 2.02 21.71 -39.68
C SER A 18 2.52 20.41 -39.08
N LYS A 19 2.12 20.13 -37.83
CA LYS A 19 2.28 18.80 -37.22
C LYS A 19 1.54 17.83 -38.14
N THR A 20 2.24 16.92 -38.76
CA THR A 20 1.67 15.77 -39.46
C THR A 20 0.60 15.12 -38.57
N PRO A 21 -0.61 14.86 -39.09
CA PRO A 21 -1.64 14.17 -38.33
C PRO A 21 -1.10 12.77 -37.99
N ARG A 22 -1.02 12.44 -36.70
CA ARG A 22 -0.76 11.07 -36.24
C ARG A 22 -1.88 10.21 -36.84
N LYS A 23 -1.49 9.21 -37.64
CA LYS A 23 -2.41 8.15 -38.08
C LYS A 23 -3.17 7.63 -36.86
N PRO A 24 -4.50 7.47 -36.92
CA PRO A 24 -5.23 6.78 -35.87
C PRO A 24 -4.59 5.39 -35.70
N LYS A 25 -4.20 5.06 -34.45
CA LYS A 25 -3.83 3.68 -34.13
C LYS A 25 -5.08 2.87 -34.41
N ASP A 26 -5.00 1.95 -35.34
CA ASP A 26 -6.05 0.95 -35.53
C ASP A 26 -6.35 0.38 -34.16
N SER A 27 -7.60 0.46 -33.74
CA SER A 27 -8.05 -0.06 -32.45
C SER A 27 -8.05 -1.58 -32.53
N VAL A 28 -6.92 -2.17 -32.17
CA VAL A 28 -6.84 -3.62 -31.99
C VAL A 28 -7.67 -3.98 -30.77
N LEU A 29 -8.58 -4.93 -30.93
CA LEU A 29 -9.37 -5.47 -29.82
C LEU A 29 -8.41 -6.20 -28.87
N GLU A 30 -8.16 -5.63 -27.71
CA GLU A 30 -7.37 -6.24 -26.62
C GLU A 30 -8.32 -6.86 -25.59
N GLN A 31 -8.10 -8.13 -25.25
CA GLN A 31 -8.79 -8.79 -24.16
C GLN A 31 -7.90 -8.73 -22.91
N LYS A 32 -8.41 -8.11 -21.84
CA LYS A 32 -7.73 -8.01 -20.55
C LYS A 32 -8.30 -9.01 -19.55
N SER A 33 -7.43 -9.53 -18.68
CA SER A 33 -7.89 -10.35 -17.56
C SER A 33 -8.61 -9.48 -16.51
N PRO A 34 -9.51 -10.05 -15.68
CA PRO A 34 -10.11 -9.32 -14.58
C PRO A 34 -9.08 -8.70 -13.62
N ALA A 35 -7.99 -9.42 -13.33
CA ALA A 35 -6.94 -8.91 -12.46
C ALA A 35 -6.20 -7.72 -13.08
N GLU A 36 -5.91 -7.77 -14.38
CA GLU A 36 -5.29 -6.68 -15.13
C GLU A 36 -6.19 -5.45 -15.20
N PHE A 37 -7.48 -5.64 -15.45
CA PHE A 37 -8.46 -4.55 -15.42
C PHE A 37 -8.47 -3.83 -14.07
N PHE A 38 -8.50 -4.56 -12.95
CA PHE A 38 -8.48 -3.95 -11.62
C PHE A 38 -7.12 -3.37 -11.24
N ALA A 39 -6.01 -3.95 -11.69
CA ALA A 39 -4.68 -3.38 -11.47
C ALA A 39 -4.52 -2.00 -12.15
N GLU A 40 -5.03 -1.85 -13.36
CA GLU A 40 -5.04 -0.56 -14.06
C GLU A 40 -6.06 0.43 -13.49
N ASN A 41 -7.20 -0.06 -13.02
CA ASN A 41 -8.32 0.74 -12.49
C ASN A 41 -8.45 0.60 -10.97
N LYS A 42 -7.34 0.61 -10.26
CA LYS A 42 -7.27 0.41 -8.81
C LYS A 42 -8.10 1.40 -7.97
N ASN A 43 -8.37 2.58 -8.51
CA ASN A 43 -9.25 3.59 -7.92
C ASN A 43 -10.69 3.10 -7.72
N ILE A 44 -11.21 2.21 -8.58
CA ILE A 44 -12.56 1.63 -8.46
C ILE A 44 -12.72 0.88 -7.14
N ALA A 45 -11.66 0.18 -6.69
CA ALA A 45 -11.65 -0.56 -5.44
C ALA A 45 -11.10 0.25 -4.24
N GLY A 46 -10.78 1.53 -4.43
CA GLY A 46 -10.27 2.40 -3.37
C GLY A 46 -8.77 2.29 -3.12
N PHE A 47 -8.00 1.78 -4.09
CA PHE A 47 -6.55 1.65 -4.03
C PHE A 47 -5.84 2.71 -4.88
N ASP A 48 -6.27 3.96 -4.76
CA ASP A 48 -5.79 5.10 -5.56
C ASP A 48 -4.55 5.79 -4.97
N ASN A 49 -4.32 5.68 -3.66
CA ASN A 49 -3.12 6.22 -3.02
C ASN A 49 -2.66 5.33 -1.85
N PRO A 50 -1.36 5.32 -1.50
CA PRO A 50 -0.80 4.43 -0.48
C PRO A 50 -1.52 4.49 0.87
N GLY A 51 -1.81 5.69 1.37
CA GLY A 51 -2.48 5.84 2.65
C GLY A 51 -3.89 5.28 2.66
N LYS A 52 -4.66 5.54 1.59
CA LYS A 52 -6.00 4.98 1.44
C LYS A 52 -5.96 3.46 1.25
N CYS A 53 -4.93 2.94 0.57
CA CYS A 53 -4.73 1.50 0.43
C CYS A 53 -4.59 0.79 1.77
N LEU A 54 -3.83 1.37 2.72
CA LEU A 54 -3.73 0.83 4.08
C LEU A 54 -5.09 0.77 4.78
N TYR A 55 -5.86 1.86 4.75
CA TYR A 55 -7.21 1.90 5.30
C TYR A 55 -8.14 0.89 4.64
N THR A 56 -8.14 0.83 3.30
CA THR A 56 -9.01 -0.08 2.54
C THR A 56 -8.66 -1.53 2.83
N THR A 57 -7.36 -1.88 2.91
CA THR A 57 -6.91 -3.23 3.25
C THR A 57 -7.43 -3.66 4.63
N VAL A 58 -7.28 -2.82 5.65
CA VAL A 58 -7.80 -3.12 7.00
C VAL A 58 -9.31 -3.33 6.95
N ARG A 59 -10.04 -2.46 6.26
CA ARG A 59 -11.50 -2.58 6.15
C ARG A 59 -11.92 -3.90 5.50
N GLU A 60 -11.34 -4.23 4.37
CA GLU A 60 -11.70 -5.44 3.61
C GLU A 60 -11.37 -6.73 4.38
N LEU A 61 -10.26 -6.75 5.10
CA LEU A 61 -9.90 -7.91 5.93
C LEU A 61 -10.86 -8.07 7.11
N VAL A 62 -11.16 -6.99 7.84
CA VAL A 62 -12.12 -7.00 8.97
C VAL A 62 -13.51 -7.43 8.51
N GLU A 63 -14.01 -6.89 7.40
CA GLU A 63 -15.32 -7.24 6.86
C GLU A 63 -15.39 -8.71 6.45
N ASN A 64 -14.32 -9.26 5.86
CA ASN A 64 -14.24 -10.68 5.52
C ASN A 64 -14.20 -11.58 6.76
N SER A 65 -13.49 -11.17 7.81
CA SER A 65 -13.42 -11.90 9.07
C SER A 65 -14.78 -11.93 9.77
N LEU A 66 -15.51 -10.81 9.81
CA LEU A 66 -16.87 -10.77 10.32
C LEU A 66 -17.81 -11.69 9.55
N ASP A 67 -17.81 -11.63 8.22
CA ASP A 67 -18.62 -12.51 7.39
C ASP A 67 -18.29 -14.00 7.61
N SER A 68 -17.01 -14.31 7.85
CA SER A 68 -16.54 -15.68 8.09
C SER A 68 -17.05 -16.23 9.44
N THR A 69 -16.93 -15.45 10.51
CA THR A 69 -17.36 -15.83 11.86
C THR A 69 -18.88 -15.91 11.99
N GLU A 70 -19.58 -14.92 11.47
CA GLU A 70 -21.05 -14.88 11.46
C GLU A 70 -21.65 -16.06 10.67
N SER A 71 -20.95 -16.55 9.62
CA SER A 71 -21.42 -17.69 8.81
C SER A 71 -21.50 -19.01 9.59
N ILE A 72 -20.79 -19.14 10.70
CA ILE A 72 -20.79 -20.32 11.58
C ILE A 72 -21.49 -20.04 12.91
N SER A 73 -22.15 -18.88 13.05
CA SER A 73 -22.85 -18.43 14.26
C SER A 73 -21.96 -18.40 15.51
N GLU A 74 -20.68 -18.07 15.35
CA GLU A 74 -19.76 -17.83 16.45
C GLU A 74 -19.60 -16.32 16.71
N LEU A 75 -19.30 -15.96 17.97
CA LEU A 75 -18.99 -14.59 18.33
C LEU A 75 -17.63 -14.22 17.72
N PRO A 76 -17.57 -13.15 16.91
CA PRO A 76 -16.34 -12.78 16.22
C PRO A 76 -15.24 -12.32 17.18
N VAL A 77 -14.06 -12.89 17.05
CA VAL A 77 -12.81 -12.41 17.66
C VAL A 77 -11.86 -12.09 16.52
N ILE A 78 -11.55 -10.81 16.36
CA ILE A 78 -10.78 -10.32 15.22
C ILE A 78 -9.57 -9.53 15.72
N GLU A 79 -8.38 -10.01 15.41
CA GLU A 79 -7.12 -9.36 15.73
C GLU A 79 -6.53 -8.72 14.50
N ILE A 80 -6.22 -7.42 14.59
CA ILE A 80 -5.56 -6.67 13.53
C ILE A 80 -4.24 -6.12 14.06
N THR A 81 -3.15 -6.46 13.38
CA THR A 81 -1.84 -5.91 13.69
C THR A 81 -1.28 -5.19 12.47
N ILE A 82 -0.84 -3.97 12.65
CA ILE A 82 -0.12 -3.19 11.64
C ILE A 82 1.31 -2.98 12.15
N GLU A 83 2.29 -3.53 11.44
CA GLU A 83 3.71 -3.35 11.76
C GLU A 83 4.34 -2.38 10.76
N ASP A 84 4.98 -1.31 11.24
CA ASP A 84 5.81 -0.41 10.42
C ASP A 84 7.11 -1.15 10.08
N ILE A 85 7.44 -1.28 8.81
CA ILE A 85 8.64 -1.99 8.35
C ILE A 85 9.71 -0.97 8.03
N GLU A 86 10.86 -1.05 8.71
CA GLU A 86 12.02 -0.26 8.35
C GLU A 86 12.50 -0.57 6.93
N LYS A 87 13.09 0.43 6.29
CA LYS A 87 13.58 0.32 4.91
C LYS A 87 14.66 -0.74 4.76
N SER A 88 15.55 -0.88 5.75
CA SER A 88 16.57 -1.92 5.82
C SER A 88 15.94 -3.33 5.80
N LYS A 89 14.96 -3.54 6.67
CA LYS A 89 14.18 -4.79 6.76
C LYS A 89 13.41 -5.07 5.47
N PHE A 90 12.76 -4.03 4.91
CA PHE A 90 12.06 -4.16 3.62
C PHE A 90 13.02 -4.54 2.49
N ASN A 91 14.17 -3.87 2.37
CA ASN A 91 15.19 -4.19 1.38
C ASN A 91 15.67 -5.64 1.50
N SER A 92 15.88 -6.11 2.73
CA SER A 92 16.22 -7.52 2.99
C SER A 92 15.10 -8.47 2.53
N MET A 93 13.84 -8.14 2.78
CA MET A 93 12.69 -8.97 2.38
C MET A 93 12.56 -9.13 0.85
N ILE A 94 12.92 -8.10 0.08
CA ILE A 94 12.91 -8.13 -1.39
C ILE A 94 14.24 -8.60 -2.00
N GLY A 95 15.20 -9.03 -1.15
CA GLY A 95 16.50 -9.53 -1.60
C GLY A 95 17.48 -8.43 -2.02
N LEU A 96 17.19 -7.18 -1.75
CA LEU A 96 18.14 -6.08 -1.87
C LEU A 96 19.01 -6.08 -0.61
N ILE A 97 20.09 -6.85 -0.63
CA ILE A 97 21.13 -6.76 0.40
C ILE A 97 21.72 -5.35 0.30
N ASP A 98 21.79 -4.62 1.40
CA ASP A 98 22.57 -3.38 1.49
C ASP A 98 24.02 -3.72 1.14
N ARG A 99 24.35 -3.57 -0.15
CA ARG A 99 25.74 -3.42 -0.53
C ARG A 99 26.09 -2.03 -0.05
N ASP A 100 27.06 -1.95 0.88
CA ASP A 100 27.72 -0.68 1.18
C ASP A 100 28.00 -0.02 -0.15
N ARG A 101 27.34 1.08 -0.43
CA ARG A 101 27.50 1.81 -1.68
C ARG A 101 28.89 2.39 -1.67
N VAL A 102 29.82 1.70 -2.33
CA VAL A 102 31.22 2.15 -2.49
C VAL A 102 31.29 3.41 -3.37
N ASP A 103 30.20 3.79 -4.04
CA ASP A 103 30.14 4.93 -4.96
C ASP A 103 29.02 5.92 -4.57
N GLU A 104 29.12 6.54 -3.39
CA GLU A 104 28.32 7.73 -3.07
C GLU A 104 28.48 8.86 -4.11
N ALA A 105 29.65 8.94 -4.76
CA ALA A 105 29.96 9.94 -5.77
C ALA A 105 29.15 9.80 -7.08
N LEU A 106 28.61 8.62 -7.39
CA LEU A 106 27.77 8.39 -8.59
C LEU A 106 26.31 8.81 -8.41
N TYR A 107 25.90 9.06 -7.15
CA TYR A 107 24.57 9.54 -6.76
C TYR A 107 24.63 10.89 -6.06
N ASP A 108 25.77 11.59 -6.12
CA ASP A 108 25.76 13.02 -5.89
C ASP A 108 24.81 13.61 -6.93
N ASP A 109 23.60 13.82 -6.45
CA ASP A 109 22.49 14.34 -7.21
C ASP A 109 23.00 15.48 -8.06
N TYR A 110 22.61 15.47 -9.30
CA TYR A 110 22.71 16.61 -10.19
C TYR A 110 21.90 17.75 -9.59
N GLU A 111 22.41 18.24 -8.44
CA GLU A 111 21.83 19.37 -7.75
C GLU A 111 22.01 20.55 -8.70
N THR A 112 20.92 20.96 -9.34
CA THR A 112 20.99 22.12 -10.23
C THR A 112 21.64 23.26 -9.47
N ALA A 113 22.50 24.05 -10.12
CA ALA A 113 23.20 25.19 -9.50
C ALA A 113 22.26 26.07 -8.64
N LYS A 114 20.99 26.19 -9.06
CA LYS A 114 19.92 26.92 -8.39
C LYS A 114 19.44 26.24 -7.08
N ALA A 115 19.45 24.91 -7.01
CA ALA A 115 19.08 24.16 -5.81
C ALA A 115 20.22 24.25 -4.77
N ARG A 116 21.47 24.16 -5.19
CA ARG A 116 22.68 24.33 -4.40
C ARG A 116 22.76 25.74 -3.78
N GLU A 117 22.50 26.76 -4.57
CA GLU A 117 22.45 28.15 -4.12
C GLU A 117 21.35 28.35 -3.06
N LYS A 118 20.18 27.75 -3.26
CA LYS A 118 19.06 27.83 -2.32
C LYS A 118 19.35 27.10 -1.00
N ARG A 119 20.09 25.99 -1.04
CA ARG A 119 20.54 25.25 0.15
C ARG A 119 21.57 26.06 0.94
N LEU A 120 22.61 26.58 0.27
CA LEU A 120 23.64 27.42 0.89
C LEU A 120 23.05 28.69 1.51
N ALA A 121 22.08 29.34 0.83
CA ALA A 121 21.38 30.49 1.39
C ALA A 121 20.54 30.15 2.63
N LYS A 122 19.96 28.95 2.68
CA LYS A 122 19.19 28.46 3.84
C LYS A 122 20.10 28.12 5.01
N GLU A 123 21.25 27.52 4.76
CA GLU A 123 22.26 27.19 5.77
C GLU A 123 22.88 28.46 6.34
N ALA A 124 23.23 29.44 5.52
CA ALA A 124 23.72 30.74 5.95
C ALA A 124 22.72 31.48 6.86
N ARG A 125 21.42 31.48 6.48
CA ARG A 125 20.38 32.07 7.34
C ARG A 125 20.22 31.33 8.67
N ALA A 126 20.33 29.99 8.67
CA ALA A 126 20.25 29.21 9.90
C ALA A 126 21.42 29.50 10.84
N GLN A 127 22.63 29.65 10.31
CA GLN A 127 23.83 30.05 11.08
C GLN A 127 23.70 31.47 11.63
N GLU A 128 23.15 32.39 10.84
CA GLU A 128 22.94 33.78 11.28
C GLU A 128 21.90 33.88 12.42
N ILE A 129 20.83 33.05 12.37
CA ILE A 129 19.83 32.94 13.43
C ILE A 129 20.45 32.31 14.70
N GLN A 130 21.31 31.30 14.54
CA GLN A 130 22.02 30.70 15.68
C GLN A 130 22.98 31.67 16.32
N ALA A 131 23.74 32.44 15.53
CA ALA A 131 24.64 33.48 16.03
C ALA A 131 23.89 34.61 16.78
N LYS A 132 22.74 35.06 16.28
CA LYS A 132 21.87 36.03 16.94
C LYS A 132 21.23 35.48 18.22
N ASN A 133 20.87 34.20 18.26
CA ASN A 133 20.33 33.59 19.48
C ASN A 133 21.42 33.38 20.56
N ALA A 134 22.66 33.11 20.17
CA ALA A 134 23.80 32.99 21.07
C ALA A 134 24.16 34.35 21.73
N SER A 135 24.01 35.46 21.00
CA SER A 135 24.26 36.81 21.53
C SER A 135 23.18 37.31 22.49
N VAL A 136 22.00 36.69 22.55
CA VAL A 136 20.86 37.09 23.40
C VAL A 136 20.71 36.22 24.66
N GLY A 137 21.70 35.36 24.98
CA GLY A 137 21.76 34.62 26.26
C GLY A 137 20.60 33.63 26.48
N LYS A 138 19.84 33.25 25.44
CA LYS A 138 18.85 32.18 25.52
C LYS A 138 19.54 30.81 25.46
N LYS A 139 19.37 30.01 26.52
CA LYS A 139 19.82 28.60 26.52
C LYS A 139 19.43 27.93 25.22
N VAL A 140 20.42 27.64 24.39
CA VAL A 140 20.27 26.78 23.22
C VAL A 140 19.91 25.41 23.76
N LYS A 141 18.67 24.99 23.56
CA LYS A 141 18.31 23.56 23.71
C LYS A 141 19.13 22.84 22.66
N GLU A 142 19.98 21.90 23.09
CA GLU A 142 20.62 20.97 22.19
C GLU A 142 19.54 20.37 21.26
N PRO A 143 19.78 20.32 19.94
CA PRO A 143 18.86 19.68 19.08
C PRO A 143 18.74 18.22 19.55
N PRO A 144 17.51 17.68 19.72
CA PRO A 144 17.36 16.27 20.05
C PRO A 144 18.11 15.47 19.00
N ALA A 145 18.94 14.52 19.47
CA ALA A 145 19.69 13.60 18.62
C ALA A 145 18.80 13.17 17.46
N SER A 146 19.32 13.29 16.25
CA SER A 146 18.59 13.19 14.99
C SER A 146 17.69 11.97 14.97
N LYS A 147 16.41 12.14 15.33
CA LYS A 147 15.38 11.29 14.76
C LYS A 147 15.45 11.58 13.27
N THR A 148 15.92 10.62 12.51
CA THR A 148 15.91 10.66 11.05
C THR A 148 14.51 11.06 10.61
N MET A 149 14.30 12.34 10.31
CA MET A 149 13.04 12.80 9.76
C MET A 149 12.89 12.10 8.42
N LYS A 150 11.97 11.11 8.36
CA LYS A 150 11.58 10.51 7.10
C LYS A 150 11.35 11.65 6.12
N SER A 151 12.10 11.70 5.04
CA SER A 151 11.99 12.77 4.05
C SER A 151 10.56 12.82 3.54
N ARG A 152 10.01 14.01 3.36
CA ARG A 152 8.64 14.20 2.87
C ARG A 152 8.56 13.64 1.44
N GLY A 153 8.12 12.40 1.30
CA GLY A 153 8.02 11.69 0.01
C GLY A 153 8.59 10.27 0.00
N GLU A 154 9.22 9.82 1.10
CA GLU A 154 9.73 8.44 1.19
C GLU A 154 8.58 7.45 1.39
N ALA A 155 8.55 6.37 0.58
CA ALA A 155 7.59 5.31 0.70
C ALA A 155 7.75 4.61 2.06
N SER A 156 6.63 4.38 2.75
CA SER A 156 6.59 3.62 4.00
C SER A 156 5.85 2.32 3.76
N PHE A 157 6.37 1.24 4.32
CA PHE A 157 5.82 -0.11 4.14
C PHE A 157 5.29 -0.65 5.46
N TYR A 158 4.17 -1.35 5.38
CA TYR A 158 3.49 -1.90 6.54
C TYR A 158 3.12 -3.36 6.28
N LYS A 159 3.36 -4.20 7.29
CA LYS A 159 2.79 -5.54 7.32
C LYS A 159 1.46 -5.47 8.06
N VAL A 160 0.39 -5.80 7.37
CA VAL A 160 -0.96 -5.89 7.93
C VAL A 160 -1.28 -7.36 8.14
N THR A 161 -1.55 -7.73 9.38
CA THR A 161 -1.99 -9.07 9.77
C THR A 161 -3.42 -8.98 10.30
N CYS A 162 -4.32 -9.80 9.76
CA CYS A 162 -5.67 -9.94 10.28
C CYS A 162 -5.92 -11.43 10.59
N LYS A 163 -6.28 -11.72 11.83
CA LYS A 163 -6.58 -13.06 12.32
C LYS A 163 -7.99 -13.11 12.89
N ASP A 164 -8.72 -14.17 12.58
CA ASP A 164 -10.07 -14.40 13.06
C ASP A 164 -10.27 -15.83 13.57
N ASN A 165 -11.42 -16.04 14.23
CA ASN A 165 -11.91 -17.35 14.67
C ASN A 165 -13.08 -17.85 13.80
N GLY A 166 -13.07 -17.52 12.50
CA GLY A 166 -14.16 -17.84 11.59
C GLY A 166 -14.15 -19.27 11.07
N LYS A 167 -14.86 -19.47 9.97
CA LYS A 167 -15.05 -20.78 9.33
C LYS A 167 -13.72 -21.41 8.85
N GLY A 168 -12.73 -20.60 8.53
CA GLY A 168 -11.54 -21.07 7.81
C GLY A 168 -11.85 -21.43 6.35
N MET A 169 -10.84 -21.99 5.69
CA MET A 169 -10.90 -22.35 4.27
C MET A 169 -10.32 -23.75 4.04
N PRO A 170 -10.91 -24.55 3.11
CA PRO A 170 -10.33 -25.82 2.71
C PRO A 170 -8.93 -25.61 2.13
N HIS A 171 -8.00 -26.54 2.43
CA HIS A 171 -6.61 -26.45 1.99
C HIS A 171 -6.51 -26.18 0.48
N ASP A 172 -7.15 -26.99 -0.34
CA ASP A 172 -7.02 -26.95 -1.80
C ASP A 172 -7.67 -25.71 -2.44
N ASP A 173 -8.59 -25.04 -1.73
CA ASP A 173 -9.31 -23.87 -2.25
C ASP A 173 -8.55 -22.55 -2.03
N ILE A 174 -7.64 -22.48 -1.03
CA ILE A 174 -6.95 -21.24 -0.65
C ILE A 174 -6.30 -20.54 -1.85
N PRO A 175 -5.53 -21.21 -2.73
CA PRO A 175 -4.89 -20.55 -3.86
C PRO A 175 -5.89 -19.87 -4.79
N ASN A 176 -6.99 -20.54 -5.12
CA ASN A 176 -8.02 -19.98 -6.00
C ASN A 176 -8.86 -18.89 -5.32
N MET A 177 -9.11 -19.01 -4.01
CA MET A 177 -9.87 -18.02 -3.26
C MET A 177 -9.15 -16.67 -3.18
N PHE A 178 -7.83 -16.65 -3.16
CA PHE A 178 -7.03 -15.42 -3.07
C PHE A 178 -6.36 -15.03 -4.39
N GLY A 179 -5.79 -15.98 -5.11
CA GLY A 179 -5.00 -15.73 -6.31
C GLY A 179 -5.77 -15.62 -7.62
N ARG A 180 -7.11 -15.59 -7.58
CA ARG A 180 -7.96 -15.41 -8.76
C ARG A 180 -9.02 -14.35 -8.50
N VAL A 181 -9.02 -13.28 -9.26
CA VAL A 181 -10.03 -12.21 -9.17
C VAL A 181 -11.37 -12.72 -9.70
N LEU A 182 -12.47 -12.23 -9.12
CA LEU A 182 -13.84 -12.68 -9.39
C LEU A 182 -14.08 -14.16 -9.11
N SER A 183 -13.29 -14.80 -8.26
CA SER A 183 -13.59 -16.11 -7.68
C SER A 183 -14.05 -15.94 -6.23
N GLY A 184 -15.04 -16.67 -5.79
CA GLY A 184 -15.53 -16.60 -4.42
C GLY A 184 -16.75 -17.46 -4.19
N THR A 185 -17.05 -17.73 -2.92
CA THR A 185 -18.19 -18.58 -2.50
C THR A 185 -19.43 -17.76 -2.15
N LYS A 186 -19.35 -16.41 -2.16
CA LYS A 186 -20.40 -15.52 -1.66
C LYS A 186 -21.43 -15.06 -2.73
N TYR A 187 -21.30 -15.47 -3.98
CA TYR A 187 -22.14 -14.97 -5.08
C TYR A 187 -23.64 -15.26 -4.92
N GLY A 188 -24.01 -16.32 -4.22
CA GLY A 188 -25.40 -16.70 -3.96
C GLY A 188 -25.99 -16.15 -2.66
N LEU A 189 -25.20 -15.50 -1.81
CA LEU A 189 -25.63 -15.02 -0.50
C LEU A 189 -26.27 -13.64 -0.60
N LYS A 190 -27.40 -13.44 0.12
CA LYS A 190 -28.17 -12.19 0.07
C LYS A 190 -27.58 -11.09 0.96
N GLN A 191 -26.93 -11.46 2.06
CA GLN A 191 -26.37 -10.53 3.05
C GLN A 191 -24.91 -10.89 3.34
N THR A 192 -24.00 -10.16 2.77
CA THR A 192 -22.56 -10.20 3.06
C THR A 192 -21.99 -8.80 2.90
N ARG A 193 -20.97 -8.44 3.68
CA ARG A 193 -20.26 -7.17 3.55
C ARG A 193 -19.47 -7.11 2.26
N GLY A 194 -18.84 -8.22 1.86
CA GLY A 194 -18.06 -8.35 0.64
C GLY A 194 -18.68 -9.31 -0.39
N LYS A 195 -19.52 -8.82 -1.32
CA LYS A 195 -20.25 -9.67 -2.26
C LYS A 195 -19.40 -10.25 -3.39
N PHE A 196 -18.47 -9.48 -3.94
CA PHE A 196 -17.75 -9.84 -5.16
C PHE A 196 -16.41 -10.53 -4.91
N GLY A 197 -16.01 -10.72 -3.65
CA GLY A 197 -14.74 -11.33 -3.30
C GLY A 197 -13.53 -10.54 -3.85
N LEU A 198 -13.66 -9.22 -3.96
CA LEU A 198 -12.62 -8.36 -4.55
C LEU A 198 -11.67 -7.79 -3.50
N GLY A 199 -12.14 -7.51 -2.28
CA GLY A 199 -11.41 -6.71 -1.32
C GLY A 199 -10.04 -7.24 -0.95
N ALA A 200 -9.96 -8.46 -0.40
CA ALA A 200 -8.68 -9.08 -0.07
C ALA A 200 -7.80 -9.31 -1.31
N LYS A 201 -8.40 -9.57 -2.47
CA LYS A 201 -7.68 -9.74 -3.73
C LYS A 201 -7.11 -8.44 -4.26
N MET A 202 -7.79 -7.32 -4.05
CA MET A 202 -7.24 -6.00 -4.36
C MET A 202 -6.06 -5.64 -3.45
N ALA A 203 -6.10 -6.03 -2.17
CA ALA A 203 -4.95 -5.92 -1.28
C ALA A 203 -3.76 -6.76 -1.77
N LEU A 204 -4.02 -7.97 -2.29
CA LEU A 204 -3.00 -8.82 -2.91
C LEU A 204 -2.41 -8.17 -4.18
N ILE A 205 -3.26 -7.67 -5.07
CA ILE A 205 -2.81 -6.95 -6.29
C ILE A 205 -1.98 -5.74 -5.89
N TRP A 206 -2.43 -4.95 -4.90
CA TRP A 206 -1.70 -3.79 -4.42
C TRP A 206 -0.35 -4.18 -3.79
N SER A 207 -0.30 -5.24 -2.99
CA SER A 207 0.95 -5.80 -2.47
C SER A 207 1.92 -6.15 -3.61
N LYS A 208 1.44 -6.89 -4.61
CA LYS A 208 2.25 -7.26 -5.78
C LYS A 208 2.78 -6.05 -6.54
N MET A 209 1.97 -5.01 -6.71
CA MET A 209 2.35 -3.80 -7.44
C MET A 209 3.28 -2.88 -6.64
N SER A 210 3.09 -2.76 -5.32
CA SER A 210 3.83 -1.81 -4.49
C SER A 210 5.10 -2.39 -3.87
N THR A 211 5.10 -3.68 -3.56
CA THR A 211 6.21 -4.33 -2.85
C THR A 211 6.83 -5.50 -3.60
N GLY A 212 6.07 -6.12 -4.53
CA GLY A 212 6.47 -7.36 -5.19
C GLY A 212 6.40 -8.61 -4.30
N LEU A 213 6.06 -8.45 -3.01
CA LEU A 213 6.02 -9.54 -2.04
C LEU A 213 4.74 -10.38 -2.16
N PRO A 214 4.83 -11.69 -1.92
CA PRO A 214 3.68 -12.56 -1.80
C PRO A 214 2.92 -12.29 -0.50
N ILE A 215 1.64 -12.68 -0.46
CA ILE A 215 0.87 -12.73 0.78
C ILE A 215 1.03 -14.09 1.45
N GLU A 216 0.82 -14.13 2.76
CA GLU A 216 0.81 -15.34 3.56
C GLU A 216 -0.58 -15.55 4.17
N ILE A 217 -1.06 -16.76 4.08
CA ILE A 217 -2.39 -17.15 4.55
C ILE A 217 -2.22 -18.41 5.38
N SER A 218 -2.67 -18.34 6.63
CA SER A 218 -2.85 -19.50 7.50
C SER A 218 -4.34 -19.72 7.71
N SER A 219 -4.82 -20.92 7.54
CA SER A 219 -6.24 -21.22 7.76
C SER A 219 -6.46 -22.62 8.28
N SER A 220 -7.42 -22.76 9.16
CA SER A 220 -7.88 -24.05 9.68
C SER A 220 -9.39 -24.04 9.81
N MET A 221 -10.03 -25.14 9.45
CA MET A 221 -11.46 -25.35 9.67
C MET A 221 -11.66 -26.08 11.00
N LYS A 222 -12.80 -25.85 11.65
CA LYS A 222 -13.15 -26.45 12.97
C LYS A 222 -13.02 -27.98 12.99
N SER A 223 -13.22 -28.64 11.83
CA SER A 223 -13.10 -30.11 11.70
C SER A 223 -11.67 -30.61 11.41
N GLN A 224 -10.68 -29.69 11.29
CA GLN A 224 -9.33 -30.03 10.89
C GLN A 224 -8.37 -29.96 12.10
N ASN A 225 -7.41 -30.88 12.11
CA ASN A 225 -6.34 -30.93 13.11
C ASN A 225 -5.02 -30.32 12.59
N TYR A 226 -5.06 -29.64 11.44
CA TYR A 226 -3.91 -28.99 10.81
C TYR A 226 -4.27 -27.55 10.40
N ILE A 227 -3.23 -26.73 10.29
CA ILE A 227 -3.28 -25.40 9.70
C ILE A 227 -2.79 -25.51 8.26
N SER A 228 -3.58 -25.06 7.32
CA SER A 228 -3.17 -24.88 5.93
C SER A 228 -2.38 -23.58 5.82
N PHE A 229 -1.11 -23.65 5.51
CA PHE A 229 -0.28 -22.48 5.22
C PHE A 229 -0.08 -22.34 3.72
N CYS A 230 -0.33 -21.14 3.19
CA CYS A 230 -0.15 -20.84 1.78
C CYS A 230 0.54 -19.49 1.62
N ARG A 231 1.65 -19.47 0.87
CA ARG A 231 2.32 -18.24 0.43
C ARG A 231 2.14 -18.14 -1.07
N LEU A 232 1.49 -17.08 -1.53
CA LEU A 232 1.15 -16.91 -2.94
C LEU A 232 1.16 -15.45 -3.38
N ASP A 233 1.31 -15.24 -4.66
CA ASP A 233 0.96 -14.00 -5.35
C ASP A 233 0.05 -14.29 -6.56
N ILE A 234 -0.31 -13.26 -7.31
CA ILE A 234 -1.19 -13.37 -8.48
C ILE A 234 -0.41 -13.06 -9.76
N ASP A 235 -0.57 -13.90 -10.78
CA ASP A 235 -0.27 -13.50 -12.16
C ASP A 235 -1.41 -12.60 -12.65
N ILE A 236 -1.14 -11.30 -12.68
CA ILE A 236 -2.13 -10.29 -13.02
C ILE A 236 -2.63 -10.46 -14.46
N HIS A 237 -1.76 -10.84 -15.40
CA HIS A 237 -2.12 -10.98 -16.82
C HIS A 237 -3.02 -12.20 -17.06
N ARG A 238 -2.76 -13.31 -16.37
CA ARG A 238 -3.51 -14.56 -16.54
C ARG A 238 -4.65 -14.72 -15.56
N ASN A 239 -4.68 -13.92 -14.49
CA ASN A 239 -5.63 -14.04 -13.38
C ASN A 239 -5.61 -15.43 -12.74
N ILE A 240 -4.41 -15.95 -12.47
CA ILE A 240 -4.18 -17.24 -11.81
C ILE A 240 -3.27 -17.09 -10.60
N PRO A 241 -3.44 -17.95 -9.56
CA PRO A 241 -2.54 -17.94 -8.41
C PRO A 241 -1.14 -18.43 -8.81
N HIS A 242 -0.14 -17.74 -8.32
CA HIS A 242 1.25 -18.19 -8.34
C HIS A 242 1.64 -18.59 -6.92
N VAL A 243 1.67 -19.88 -6.66
CA VAL A 243 1.89 -20.46 -5.33
C VAL A 243 3.38 -20.71 -5.13
N HIS A 244 3.95 -20.07 -4.09
CA HIS A 244 5.34 -20.26 -3.69
C HIS A 244 5.50 -21.41 -2.69
N LEU A 245 4.55 -21.51 -1.76
CA LEU A 245 4.54 -22.57 -0.73
C LEU A 245 3.11 -22.89 -0.35
N HIS A 246 2.76 -24.16 -0.24
CA HIS A 246 1.45 -24.63 0.19
C HIS A 246 1.59 -25.93 0.96
N GLU A 247 1.41 -25.85 2.27
CA GLU A 247 1.71 -26.97 3.18
C GLU A 247 0.70 -27.05 4.31
N LYS A 248 0.66 -28.23 4.96
CA LYS A 248 -0.12 -28.45 6.17
C LYS A 248 0.83 -28.43 7.37
N ARG A 249 0.50 -27.63 8.38
CA ARG A 249 1.23 -27.50 9.64
C ARG A 249 0.41 -28.08 10.80
N ASP A 250 1.07 -28.47 11.85
CA ASP A 250 0.41 -28.98 13.05
C ASP A 250 -0.41 -27.86 13.74
N ASN A 251 -1.64 -28.19 14.17
CA ASN A 251 -2.56 -27.29 14.87
C ASN A 251 -2.71 -27.71 16.33
N LYS A 252 -1.67 -27.46 17.13
CA LYS A 252 -1.62 -27.82 18.55
C LYS A 252 -2.70 -27.13 19.36
N ASP A 253 -2.99 -25.89 19.05
CA ASP A 253 -3.94 -25.04 19.78
C ASP A 253 -5.40 -25.27 19.36
N ARG A 254 -5.62 -26.17 18.38
CA ARG A 254 -6.95 -26.42 17.80
C ARG A 254 -7.65 -25.14 17.36
N TRP A 255 -6.86 -24.14 16.93
CA TRP A 255 -7.38 -22.91 16.38
C TRP A 255 -8.11 -23.18 15.04
N HIS A 256 -9.20 -22.43 14.81
CA HIS A 256 -9.87 -22.37 13.52
C HIS A 256 -10.07 -20.91 13.13
N GLY A 257 -10.20 -20.66 11.82
CA GLY A 257 -10.32 -19.34 11.26
C GLY A 257 -9.33 -19.08 10.13
N ALA A 258 -9.06 -17.83 9.89
CA ALA A 258 -8.08 -17.37 8.92
C ALA A 258 -7.15 -16.32 9.53
N GLU A 259 -5.87 -16.39 9.18
CA GLU A 259 -4.88 -15.36 9.41
C GLU A 259 -4.27 -14.98 8.07
N ILE A 260 -4.37 -13.71 7.71
CA ILE A 260 -3.89 -13.17 6.44
C ILE A 260 -2.86 -12.10 6.74
N GLN A 261 -1.67 -12.24 6.14
CA GLN A 261 -0.57 -11.29 6.24
C GLN A 261 -0.25 -10.73 4.88
N VAL A 262 -0.23 -9.41 4.77
CA VAL A 262 0.07 -8.70 3.52
C VAL A 262 1.01 -7.54 3.79
N VAL A 263 2.04 -7.40 2.97
CA VAL A 263 2.96 -6.25 3.01
C VAL A 263 2.59 -5.28 1.91
N ILE A 264 2.32 -4.04 2.28
CA ILE A 264 1.87 -3.00 1.36
C ILE A 264 2.55 -1.67 1.63
N GLU A 265 2.67 -0.86 0.59
CA GLU A 265 2.96 0.57 0.76
C GLU A 265 1.76 1.29 1.38
N GLY A 266 2.02 2.14 2.36
CA GLY A 266 0.98 2.84 3.10
C GLY A 266 1.43 4.18 3.68
N ASN A 267 0.51 4.86 4.38
CA ASN A 267 0.80 6.07 5.14
C ASN A 267 -0.01 6.07 6.45
N TRP A 268 0.61 5.53 7.49
CA TRP A 268 -0.01 5.47 8.81
C TRP A 268 -0.27 6.85 9.39
N THR A 269 0.69 7.76 9.31
CA THR A 269 0.59 9.09 9.90
C THR A 269 -0.66 9.84 9.43
N THR A 270 -0.97 9.77 8.14
CA THR A 270 -2.14 10.44 7.56
C THR A 270 -3.44 9.69 7.82
N TYR A 271 -3.42 8.36 7.85
CA TYR A 271 -4.65 7.55 7.88
C TYR A 271 -4.95 6.91 9.24
N ARG A 272 -4.05 7.04 10.23
CA ARG A 272 -4.25 6.52 11.59
C ARG A 272 -5.61 6.89 12.18
N SER A 273 -5.97 8.16 12.14
CA SER A 273 -7.25 8.62 12.72
C SER A 273 -8.45 7.99 12.03
N LYS A 274 -8.40 7.79 10.71
CA LYS A 274 -9.47 7.17 9.93
C LYS A 274 -9.60 5.68 10.24
N ILE A 275 -8.47 4.96 10.35
CA ILE A 275 -8.45 3.54 10.71
C ILE A 275 -9.02 3.34 12.12
N LEU A 276 -8.54 4.11 13.10
CA LEU A 276 -9.04 4.02 14.48
C LEU A 276 -10.52 4.39 14.58
N HIS A 277 -10.97 5.39 13.80
CA HIS A 277 -12.38 5.76 13.76
C HIS A 277 -13.23 4.62 13.19
N TYR A 278 -12.79 4.00 12.09
CA TYR A 278 -13.45 2.83 11.51
C TYR A 278 -13.55 1.67 12.51
N MET A 279 -12.46 1.33 13.21
CA MET A 279 -12.47 0.26 14.21
C MET A 279 -13.47 0.55 15.35
N ARG A 280 -13.54 1.80 15.82
CA ARG A 280 -14.53 2.22 16.82
C ARG A 280 -15.96 2.12 16.29
N GLN A 281 -16.20 2.51 15.03
CA GLN A 281 -17.51 2.36 14.41
C GLN A 281 -17.91 0.88 14.34
N MET A 282 -16.98 0.00 13.93
CA MET A 282 -17.23 -1.43 13.87
C MET A 282 -17.58 -1.99 15.26
N ALA A 283 -16.88 -1.60 16.32
CA ALA A 283 -17.18 -2.01 17.69
C ALA A 283 -18.57 -1.55 18.17
N VAL A 284 -19.05 -0.40 17.68
CA VAL A 284 -20.38 0.10 18.01
C VAL A 284 -21.50 -0.64 17.26
N ILE A 285 -21.31 -0.87 15.95
CA ILE A 285 -22.35 -1.50 15.10
C ILE A 285 -22.38 -3.02 15.22
N THR A 286 -21.29 -3.64 15.72
CA THR A 286 -21.18 -5.09 15.98
C THR A 286 -20.77 -5.33 17.45
N PRO A 287 -21.62 -4.98 18.43
CA PRO A 287 -21.27 -5.02 19.86
C PRO A 287 -21.02 -6.43 20.41
N TYR A 288 -21.38 -7.45 19.64
CA TYR A 288 -21.13 -8.87 19.94
C TYR A 288 -19.74 -9.36 19.48
N ALA A 289 -18.97 -8.51 18.75
CA ALA A 289 -17.66 -8.85 18.27
C ALA A 289 -16.57 -8.25 19.17
N GLU A 290 -15.49 -9.01 19.37
CA GLU A 290 -14.26 -8.55 19.99
C GLU A 290 -13.26 -8.11 18.94
N PHE A 291 -12.73 -6.88 19.06
CA PHE A 291 -11.71 -6.34 18.18
C PHE A 291 -10.45 -6.03 18.97
N LEU A 292 -9.36 -6.67 18.60
CA LEU A 292 -8.04 -6.38 19.13
C LEU A 292 -7.20 -5.69 18.04
N PHE A 293 -6.86 -4.41 18.26
CA PHE A 293 -6.08 -3.63 17.31
C PHE A 293 -4.71 -3.27 17.90
N LYS A 294 -3.63 -3.63 17.19
CA LYS A 294 -2.25 -3.35 17.56
C LYS A 294 -1.54 -2.57 16.46
N PHE A 295 -0.76 -1.58 16.84
CA PHE A 295 0.21 -0.95 15.96
C PHE A 295 1.60 -1.14 16.58
N VAL A 296 2.51 -1.71 15.79
CA VAL A 296 3.89 -1.99 16.18
C VAL A 296 4.80 -1.13 15.31
N SER A 297 5.70 -0.38 15.95
CA SER A 297 6.73 0.39 15.26
C SER A 297 8.08 -0.04 15.81
N ASP A 298 9.00 -0.41 14.93
CA ASP A 298 10.38 -0.77 15.33
C ASP A 298 11.15 0.42 15.97
N ALA A 299 10.56 1.64 15.91
CA ALA A 299 11.14 2.86 16.51
C ALA A 299 10.80 3.05 18.00
N SER A 300 10.17 2.09 18.66
CA SER A 300 9.81 2.14 20.08
C SER A 300 10.50 1.01 20.86
N GLU A 301 11.80 1.13 21.05
CA GLU A 301 12.52 0.70 22.25
C GLU A 301 12.97 1.90 23.08
#